data_082231afa6124b1fd0604b7879517f90
#
_entry.id   082231afa6124b1fd0604b7879517f90
#
_cell.length_a   1.000
_cell.length_b   1.000
_cell.length_c   1.000
_cell.angle_alpha   90.00
_cell.angle_beta   90.00
_cell.angle_gamma   90.00
#
_symmetry.space_group_name_H-M   'P 1'
#
loop_
_entity.id
_entity.type
_entity.pdbx_description
1 polymer ?
#
loop_
_entity_poly.entity_id
_entity_poly.type
_entity_poly.pdbx_seq_one_letter_code
_entity_poly.pdbx_strand_id
1 'polypeptide(L)'
;YLIIRLENPKRHIQYFHFISNWFKDSEDINIDGSCVNMSRLRLFSIDDNPYINEQAKVLKESLLIEVKKPSIKVENSNTDIDKLVNKIEASGISIAPNYEDYLKLAIVFYNELGEGGRNYFHRVCCLDSKYNSKDCDNLYDDISKRNYTNCTLGTLIFLMQQSNVI
;
A
#
# COMPACT_ATOMS: atom_id res chain seq x y z
N TYR A 1 -5.62 -16.62 -22.15
CA TYR A 1 -4.61 -16.39 -21.10
C TYR A 1 -3.28 -16.07 -21.74
N LEU A 2 -2.52 -15.13 -21.15
CA LEU A 2 -1.15 -14.83 -21.55
C LEU A 2 -0.19 -15.40 -20.50
N ILE A 3 0.71 -16.28 -20.91
CA ILE A 3 1.75 -16.86 -20.06
C ILE A 3 3.10 -16.33 -20.52
N ILE A 4 3.84 -15.71 -19.61
CA ILE A 4 5.12 -15.07 -19.91
C ILE A 4 6.21 -15.67 -19.03
N ARG A 5 7.34 -16.05 -19.65
CA ARG A 5 8.52 -16.52 -18.93
C ARG A 5 9.27 -15.31 -18.36
N LEU A 6 9.47 -15.30 -17.04
CA LEU A 6 10.18 -14.23 -16.32
C LEU A 6 11.61 -14.65 -15.99
N GLU A 7 12.58 -13.74 -16.10
CA GLU A 7 13.97 -13.97 -15.69
C GLU A 7 14.08 -14.14 -14.15
N ASN A 8 13.35 -13.31 -13.40
CA ASN A 8 13.31 -13.37 -11.93
C ASN A 8 11.86 -13.44 -11.41
N PRO A 9 11.32 -14.66 -11.17
CA PRO A 9 9.93 -14.80 -10.71
C PRO A 9 9.62 -14.13 -9.35
N LYS A 10 10.63 -13.87 -8.53
CA LYS A 10 10.43 -13.16 -7.25
C LYS A 10 9.99 -11.70 -7.44
N ARG A 11 10.20 -11.16 -8.62
CA ARG A 11 9.79 -9.80 -9.00
C ARG A 11 8.52 -9.77 -9.86
N HIS A 12 7.66 -10.80 -9.76
CA HIS A 12 6.45 -10.94 -10.58
C HIS A 12 5.53 -9.70 -10.55
N ILE A 13 5.43 -9.01 -9.41
CA ILE A 13 4.62 -7.79 -9.27
C ILE A 13 5.15 -6.69 -10.19
N GLN A 14 6.46 -6.47 -10.22
CA GLN A 14 7.08 -5.47 -11.08
C GLN A 14 6.88 -5.81 -12.57
N TYR A 15 7.04 -7.09 -12.93
CA TYR A 15 6.75 -7.56 -14.29
C TYR A 15 5.28 -7.38 -14.65
N PHE A 16 4.36 -7.66 -13.73
CA PHE A 16 2.94 -7.44 -13.96
C PHE A 16 2.65 -5.97 -14.27
N HIS A 17 3.17 -5.04 -13.47
CA HIS A 17 2.98 -3.60 -13.72
C HIS A 17 3.62 -3.14 -15.01
N PHE A 18 4.82 -3.64 -15.34
CA PHE A 18 5.47 -3.33 -16.62
C PHE A 18 4.60 -3.76 -17.80
N ILE A 19 4.10 -5.00 -17.77
CA ILE A 19 3.25 -5.55 -18.83
C ILE A 19 1.91 -4.82 -18.92
N SER A 20 1.29 -4.53 -17.78
CA SER A 20 0.02 -3.78 -17.73
C SER A 20 0.15 -2.39 -18.32
N ASN A 21 1.22 -1.67 -18.00
CA ASN A 21 1.49 -0.36 -18.57
C ASN A 21 1.76 -0.45 -20.07
N TRP A 22 2.54 -1.45 -20.50
CA TRP A 22 2.81 -1.64 -21.93
C TRP A 22 1.53 -1.89 -22.73
N PHE A 23 0.63 -2.75 -22.26
CA PHE A 23 -0.67 -3.00 -22.91
C PHE A 23 -1.56 -1.76 -22.92
N LYS A 24 -1.56 -0.99 -21.84
CA LYS A 24 -2.31 0.25 -21.79
C LYS A 24 -1.79 1.29 -22.80
N ASP A 25 -0.45 1.45 -22.88
CA ASP A 25 0.18 2.47 -23.71
C ASP A 25 0.18 2.09 -25.20
N SER A 26 0.31 0.78 -25.52
CA SER A 26 0.43 0.31 -26.89
C SER A 26 -0.91 -0.04 -27.54
N GLU A 27 -1.84 -0.59 -26.78
CA GLU A 27 -3.07 -1.21 -27.31
C GLU A 27 -4.35 -0.65 -26.65
N ASP A 28 -4.22 0.31 -25.73
CA ASP A 28 -5.31 0.85 -24.90
C ASP A 28 -6.11 -0.24 -24.14
N ILE A 29 -5.40 -1.33 -23.76
CA ILE A 29 -5.97 -2.46 -23.02
C ILE A 29 -5.65 -2.32 -21.53
N ASN A 30 -6.68 -2.28 -20.70
CA ASN A 30 -6.54 -2.32 -19.25
C ASN A 30 -6.55 -3.77 -18.75
N ILE A 31 -5.42 -4.21 -18.16
CA ILE A 31 -5.32 -5.53 -17.52
C ILE A 31 -5.95 -5.49 -16.14
N ASP A 32 -6.76 -6.51 -15.79
CA ASP A 32 -7.34 -6.67 -14.47
C ASP A 32 -6.26 -6.76 -13.38
N GLY A 33 -6.19 -5.75 -12.52
CA GLY A 33 -5.21 -5.66 -11.43
C GLY A 33 -5.30 -6.80 -10.42
N SER A 34 -6.45 -7.49 -10.33
CA SER A 34 -6.59 -8.69 -9.49
C SER A 34 -5.71 -9.85 -9.95
N CYS A 35 -5.19 -9.78 -11.18
CA CYS A 35 -4.30 -10.79 -11.75
C CYS A 35 -2.86 -10.74 -11.21
N VAL A 36 -2.50 -9.73 -10.46
CA VAL A 36 -1.16 -9.61 -9.86
C VAL A 36 -0.87 -10.69 -8.81
N ASN A 37 -1.89 -11.23 -8.16
CA ASN A 37 -1.72 -12.22 -7.10
C ASN A 37 -1.43 -13.62 -7.68
N MET A 38 -0.25 -14.16 -7.39
CA MET A 38 0.17 -15.51 -7.84
C MET A 38 -0.63 -16.64 -7.20
N SER A 39 -1.16 -16.46 -6.01
CA SER A 39 -1.92 -17.49 -5.29
C SER A 39 -3.40 -17.55 -5.71
N ARG A 40 -3.83 -16.66 -6.59
CA ARG A 40 -5.21 -16.65 -7.07
C ARG A 40 -5.51 -17.90 -7.89
N LEU A 41 -6.52 -18.65 -7.49
CA LEU A 41 -7.01 -19.80 -8.26
C LEU A 41 -7.53 -19.33 -9.63
N ARG A 42 -7.08 -20.00 -10.68
CA ARG A 42 -7.52 -19.79 -12.06
C ARG A 42 -8.27 -21.03 -12.53
N LEU A 43 -9.44 -20.82 -13.08
CA LEU A 43 -10.14 -21.88 -13.81
C LEU A 43 -9.57 -21.90 -15.24
N PHE A 44 -9.10 -23.05 -15.68
CA PHE A 44 -8.68 -23.26 -17.04
C PHE A 44 -9.90 -23.48 -17.93
N SER A 45 -10.01 -22.73 -19.03
CA SER A 45 -10.81 -23.11 -20.16
C SER A 45 -9.99 -24.04 -21.06
N ILE A 46 -10.60 -25.07 -21.57
CA ILE A 46 -9.95 -25.95 -22.57
C ILE A 46 -9.92 -25.14 -23.87
N ASP A 47 -8.72 -24.93 -24.39
CA ASP A 47 -8.48 -24.37 -25.71
C ASP A 47 -7.87 -25.49 -26.55
N ASP A 48 -8.64 -25.98 -27.53
CA ASP A 48 -8.23 -27.11 -28.39
C ASP A 48 -7.08 -26.75 -29.34
N ASN A 49 -6.79 -25.44 -29.50
CA ASN A 49 -5.71 -24.98 -30.40
C ASN A 49 -5.00 -23.74 -29.81
N PRO A 50 -4.32 -23.88 -28.64
CA PRO A 50 -3.65 -22.76 -28.02
C PRO A 50 -2.47 -22.29 -28.88
N TYR A 51 -2.32 -20.98 -29.02
CA TYR A 51 -1.11 -20.41 -29.62
C TYR A 51 0.07 -20.53 -28.65
N ILE A 52 1.09 -21.28 -29.06
CA ILE A 52 2.33 -21.48 -28.30
C ILE A 52 3.50 -20.95 -29.14
N ASN A 53 4.22 -19.96 -28.59
CA ASN A 53 5.48 -19.51 -29.18
C ASN A 53 6.65 -20.17 -28.45
N GLU A 54 7.16 -21.26 -29.03
CA GLU A 54 8.30 -22.02 -28.48
C GLU A 54 9.60 -21.20 -28.45
N GLN A 55 9.70 -20.16 -29.28
CA GLN A 55 10.85 -19.25 -29.36
C GLN A 55 10.67 -18.00 -28.51
N ALA A 56 9.64 -17.96 -27.65
CA ALA A 56 9.38 -16.82 -26.79
C ALA A 56 10.60 -16.52 -25.89
N LYS A 57 11.10 -15.31 -25.99
CA LYS A 57 12.22 -14.84 -25.16
C LYS A 57 11.76 -14.62 -23.73
N VAL A 58 12.68 -14.90 -22.79
CA VAL A 58 12.46 -14.58 -21.38
C VAL A 58 12.37 -13.06 -21.21
N LEU A 59 11.36 -12.59 -20.49
CA LEU A 59 11.24 -11.17 -20.15
C LEU A 59 12.32 -10.82 -19.13
N LYS A 60 13.25 -9.97 -19.56
CA LYS A 60 14.46 -9.64 -18.79
C LYS A 60 14.15 -8.65 -17.66
N GLU A 61 14.84 -8.81 -16.55
CA GLU A 61 14.76 -7.90 -15.42
C GLU A 61 15.22 -6.47 -15.78
N SER A 62 16.15 -6.34 -16.72
CA SER A 62 16.63 -5.03 -17.22
C SER A 62 15.54 -4.17 -17.90
N LEU A 63 14.43 -4.78 -18.32
CA LEU A 63 13.27 -4.04 -18.85
C LEU A 63 12.36 -3.47 -17.75
N LEU A 64 12.51 -3.98 -16.53
CA LEU A 64 11.85 -3.39 -15.39
C LEU A 64 12.54 -2.06 -15.12
N ILE A 65 12.01 -0.99 -15.67
CA ILE A 65 12.37 0.33 -15.19
C ILE A 65 12.16 0.23 -13.67
N GLU A 66 13.23 0.36 -12.90
CA GLU A 66 13.07 0.70 -11.51
C GLU A 66 12.23 1.97 -11.52
N VAL A 67 10.93 1.82 -11.35
CA VAL A 67 10.13 2.91 -10.85
C VAL A 67 10.80 3.17 -9.51
N LYS A 68 11.80 4.05 -9.52
CA LYS A 68 12.20 4.73 -8.31
C LYS A 68 10.86 5.21 -7.79
N LYS A 69 10.32 4.51 -6.78
CA LYS A 69 9.32 5.12 -5.92
C LYS A 69 9.89 6.50 -5.74
N PRO A 70 9.17 7.60 -6.10
CA PRO A 70 9.71 8.89 -5.80
C PRO A 70 10.15 8.72 -4.36
N SER A 71 11.45 8.60 -4.15
CA SER A 71 12.04 8.87 -2.88
C SER A 71 11.76 10.36 -2.77
N ILE A 72 10.58 10.68 -2.29
CA ILE A 72 10.43 11.88 -1.52
C ILE A 72 11.53 11.65 -0.50
N LYS A 73 12.68 12.29 -0.74
CA LYS A 73 13.66 12.51 0.29
C LYS A 73 12.88 13.31 1.29
N VAL A 74 12.32 12.59 2.25
CA VAL A 74 11.73 13.15 3.43
C VAL A 74 12.93 13.60 4.27
N GLU A 75 13.57 14.67 3.80
CA GLU A 75 14.31 15.54 4.69
C GLU A 75 13.23 16.16 5.57
N ASN A 76 13.11 15.65 6.79
CA ASN A 76 12.18 16.00 7.86
C ASN A 76 10.76 15.39 7.76
N SER A 77 10.65 14.06 7.73
CA SER A 77 9.36 13.33 7.87
C SER A 77 8.57 13.74 9.12
N ASN A 78 9.25 14.01 10.22
CA ASN A 78 8.63 14.46 11.46
C ASN A 78 7.87 15.79 11.30
N THR A 79 8.40 16.74 10.51
CA THR A 79 7.78 18.08 10.37
C THR A 79 6.45 18.02 9.62
N ASP A 80 6.31 17.14 8.63
CA ASP A 80 5.07 17.05 7.84
C ASP A 80 4.01 16.24 8.58
N ILE A 81 4.38 15.18 9.29
CA ILE A 81 3.48 14.42 10.15
C ILE A 81 3.01 15.30 11.32
N ASP A 82 3.89 16.08 11.94
CA ASP A 82 3.51 17.05 12.97
C ASP A 82 2.46 18.04 12.49
N LYS A 83 2.60 18.59 11.29
CA LYS A 83 1.61 19.51 10.69
C LYS A 83 0.26 18.83 10.48
N LEU A 84 0.26 17.59 9.98
CA LEU A 84 -0.97 16.84 9.76
C LEU A 84 -1.67 16.50 11.07
N VAL A 85 -0.93 16.01 12.06
CA VAL A 85 -1.48 15.67 13.38
C VAL A 85 -2.01 16.92 14.08
N ASN A 86 -1.28 18.05 14.07
CA ASN A 86 -1.76 19.31 14.62
C ASN A 86 -3.06 19.79 13.94
N LYS A 87 -3.21 19.55 12.62
CA LYS A 87 -4.43 19.87 11.89
C LYS A 87 -5.60 18.98 12.30
N ILE A 88 -5.35 17.68 12.54
CA ILE A 88 -6.35 16.76 13.06
C ILE A 88 -6.79 17.18 14.45
N GLU A 89 -5.86 17.46 15.35
CA GLU A 89 -6.16 17.94 16.71
C GLU A 89 -6.95 19.25 16.72
N ALA A 90 -6.57 20.20 15.86
CA ALA A 90 -7.28 21.47 15.72
C ALA A 90 -8.71 21.31 15.21
N SER A 91 -8.99 20.26 14.42
CA SER A 91 -10.34 19.96 13.96
C SER A 91 -11.25 19.38 15.05
N GLY A 92 -10.67 18.73 16.04
CA GLY A 92 -11.40 17.98 17.08
C GLY A 92 -12.19 16.78 16.57
N ILE A 93 -11.95 16.35 15.33
CA ILE A 93 -12.70 15.28 14.67
C ILE A 93 -11.89 13.97 14.70
N SER A 94 -12.54 12.87 15.13
CA SER A 94 -11.94 11.55 15.00
C SER A 94 -11.85 11.13 13.52
N ILE A 95 -10.66 10.82 13.05
CA ILE A 95 -10.42 10.34 11.68
C ILE A 95 -10.42 8.80 11.58
N ALA A 96 -10.61 8.10 12.69
CA ALA A 96 -10.63 6.65 12.77
C ALA A 96 -11.82 6.12 13.58
N PRO A 97 -13.09 6.39 13.15
CA PRO A 97 -14.28 6.07 13.91
C PRO A 97 -14.59 4.57 14.00
N ASN A 98 -13.97 3.77 13.15
CA ASN A 98 -14.12 2.31 13.12
C ASN A 98 -12.78 1.59 13.31
N TYR A 99 -12.83 0.30 13.62
CA TYR A 99 -11.63 -0.49 13.91
C TYR A 99 -10.69 -0.61 12.71
N GLU A 100 -11.20 -0.66 11.49
CA GLU A 100 -10.37 -0.77 10.29
C GLU A 100 -9.52 0.48 10.08
N ASP A 101 -10.09 1.66 10.23
CA ASP A 101 -9.38 2.93 10.11
C ASP A 101 -8.41 3.15 11.28
N TYR A 102 -8.80 2.72 12.49
CA TYR A 102 -7.94 2.71 13.67
C TYR A 102 -6.70 1.84 13.46
N LEU A 103 -6.86 0.65 12.87
CA LEU A 103 -5.76 -0.24 12.51
C LEU A 103 -4.85 0.40 11.45
N LYS A 104 -5.43 0.96 10.37
CA LYS A 104 -4.68 1.65 9.32
C LYS A 104 -3.85 2.80 9.89
N LEU A 105 -4.43 3.58 10.78
CA LEU A 105 -3.77 4.72 11.42
C LEU A 105 -2.54 4.29 12.22
N ALA A 106 -2.66 3.22 13.02
CA ALA A 106 -1.54 2.67 13.78
C ALA A 106 -0.42 2.16 12.87
N ILE A 107 -0.78 1.46 11.76
CA ILE A 107 0.19 0.97 10.77
C ILE A 107 0.91 2.14 10.10
N VAL A 108 0.22 3.22 9.74
CA VAL A 108 0.84 4.41 9.13
C VAL A 108 1.89 4.99 10.07
N PHE A 109 1.54 5.28 11.32
CA PHE A 109 2.48 5.89 12.27
C PHE A 109 3.67 4.98 12.57
N TYR A 110 3.45 3.66 12.64
CA TYR A 110 4.56 2.73 12.84
C TYR A 110 5.48 2.66 11.61
N ASN A 111 4.93 2.62 10.39
CA ASN A 111 5.73 2.54 9.16
C ASN A 111 6.55 3.81 8.91
N GLU A 112 6.02 4.97 9.26
CA GLU A 112 6.68 6.25 9.01
C GLU A 112 7.68 6.64 10.12
N LEU A 113 7.39 6.30 11.38
CA LEU A 113 8.11 6.81 12.55
C LEU A 113 8.62 5.70 13.51
N GLY A 114 8.29 4.44 13.24
CA GLY A 114 8.61 3.34 14.15
C GLY A 114 7.98 3.54 15.53
N GLU A 115 8.74 3.28 16.60
CA GLU A 115 8.26 3.47 17.97
C GLU A 115 7.97 4.95 18.30
N GLY A 116 8.62 5.90 17.65
CA GLY A 116 8.35 7.32 17.78
C GLY A 116 6.94 7.74 17.36
N GLY A 117 6.29 6.93 16.51
CA GLY A 117 4.92 7.15 16.04
C GLY A 117 3.84 6.86 17.09
N ARG A 118 4.15 6.13 18.16
CA ARG A 118 3.20 5.78 19.23
C ARG A 118 2.53 7.00 19.84
N ASN A 119 3.30 8.03 20.16
CA ASN A 119 2.76 9.26 20.71
C ASN A 119 1.79 9.96 19.75
N TYR A 120 2.10 10.02 18.47
CA TYR A 120 1.21 10.58 17.44
C TYR A 120 -0.08 9.78 17.30
N PHE A 121 0.02 8.45 17.38
CA PHE A 121 -1.14 7.58 17.38
C PHE A 121 -2.08 7.86 18.55
N HIS A 122 -1.55 7.97 19.77
CA HIS A 122 -2.33 8.34 20.95
C HIS A 122 -2.99 9.72 20.80
N ARG A 123 -2.26 10.74 20.33
CA ARG A 123 -2.75 12.10 20.13
C ARG A 123 -3.96 12.15 19.20
N VAL A 124 -3.92 11.39 18.10
CA VAL A 124 -5.03 11.33 17.15
C VAL A 124 -6.19 10.49 17.69
N CYS A 125 -5.91 9.36 18.31
CA CYS A 125 -6.95 8.48 18.85
C CYS A 125 -7.70 9.06 20.03
N CYS A 126 -7.10 9.96 20.83
CA CYS A 126 -7.77 10.59 21.97
C CYS A 126 -8.95 11.51 21.57
N LEU A 127 -9.09 11.82 20.28
CA LEU A 127 -10.25 12.54 19.75
C LEU A 127 -11.50 11.66 19.61
N ASP A 128 -11.35 10.32 19.67
CA ASP A 128 -12.48 9.40 19.67
C ASP A 128 -12.99 9.15 21.09
N SER A 129 -14.31 9.18 21.25
CA SER A 129 -14.96 8.93 22.55
C SER A 129 -14.71 7.52 23.11
N LYS A 130 -14.32 6.58 22.26
CA LYS A 130 -13.98 5.19 22.63
C LYS A 130 -12.50 5.01 22.97
N TYR A 131 -11.72 6.09 22.98
CA TYR A 131 -10.29 6.01 23.24
C TYR A 131 -9.97 5.30 24.56
N ASN A 132 -9.05 4.34 24.48
CA ASN A 132 -8.46 3.65 25.61
C ASN A 132 -6.95 3.54 25.40
N SER A 133 -6.18 4.16 26.29
CA SER A 133 -4.72 4.19 26.16
C SER A 133 -4.11 2.79 26.11
N LYS A 134 -4.59 1.86 26.96
CA LYS A 134 -4.06 0.48 27.01
C LYS A 134 -4.34 -0.30 25.72
N ASP A 135 -5.50 -0.06 25.11
CA ASP A 135 -5.86 -0.73 23.82
C ASP A 135 -5.02 -0.16 22.68
N CYS A 136 -4.73 1.14 22.69
CA CYS A 136 -3.80 1.78 21.76
C CYS A 136 -2.39 1.17 21.85
N ASP A 137 -1.87 1.04 23.08
CA ASP A 137 -0.54 0.45 23.32
C ASP A 137 -0.48 -1.00 22.85
N ASN A 138 -1.49 -1.81 23.22
CA ASN A 138 -1.56 -3.21 22.82
C ASN A 138 -1.59 -3.37 21.29
N LEU A 139 -2.37 -2.54 20.60
CA LEU A 139 -2.44 -2.56 19.15
C LEU A 139 -1.09 -2.16 18.53
N TYR A 140 -0.47 -1.10 19.05
CA TYR A 140 0.81 -0.62 18.53
C TYR A 140 1.93 -1.66 18.73
N ASP A 141 1.95 -2.37 19.86
CA ASP A 141 2.85 -3.48 20.14
C ASP A 141 2.61 -4.68 19.20
N ASP A 142 1.36 -4.96 18.86
CA ASP A 142 1.04 -6.03 17.91
C ASP A 142 1.49 -5.68 16.49
N ILE A 143 1.32 -4.44 16.07
CA ILE A 143 1.80 -3.95 14.77
C ILE A 143 3.32 -4.00 14.69
N SER A 144 4.04 -3.66 15.75
CA SER A 144 5.50 -3.70 15.78
C SER A 144 6.08 -5.12 15.52
N LYS A 145 5.29 -6.17 15.83
CA LYS A 145 5.65 -7.58 15.59
C LYS A 145 5.30 -8.08 14.20
N ARG A 146 4.41 -7.38 13.50
CA ARG A 146 3.84 -7.81 12.22
C ARG A 146 4.24 -6.83 11.13
N ASN A 147 5.17 -7.12 10.29
CA ASN A 147 5.65 -6.24 9.20
C ASN A 147 4.53 -5.87 8.19
N TYR A 148 3.64 -4.97 8.57
CA TYR A 148 2.65 -4.40 7.66
C TYR A 148 3.31 -3.35 6.75
N THR A 149 3.10 -3.46 5.43
CA THR A 149 3.68 -2.53 4.44
C THR A 149 2.65 -1.80 3.60
N ASN A 150 1.38 -2.01 3.88
CA ASN A 150 0.27 -1.60 3.02
C ASN A 150 -0.32 -0.20 3.35
N CYS A 151 0.14 0.45 4.41
CA CYS A 151 -0.31 1.79 4.79
C CYS A 151 0.87 2.77 4.81
N THR A 152 0.66 3.96 4.25
CA THR A 152 1.65 5.02 4.10
C THR A 152 1.05 6.36 4.51
N LEU A 153 1.84 7.43 4.48
CA LEU A 153 1.35 8.79 4.73
C LEU A 153 0.14 9.17 3.84
N GLY A 154 0.07 8.62 2.62
CA GLY A 154 -1.11 8.76 1.75
C GLY A 154 -2.40 8.21 2.37
N THR A 155 -2.30 7.14 3.17
CA THR A 155 -3.44 6.59 3.91
C THR A 155 -3.91 7.56 5.00
N LEU A 156 -3.00 8.23 5.71
CA LEU A 156 -3.35 9.27 6.69
C LEU A 156 -4.11 10.41 6.02
N ILE A 157 -3.61 10.92 4.90
CA ILE A 157 -4.25 12.00 4.13
C ILE A 157 -5.65 11.56 3.67
N PHE A 158 -5.80 10.32 3.19
CA PHE A 158 -7.10 9.78 2.79
C PHE A 158 -8.11 9.75 3.95
N LEU A 159 -7.70 9.29 5.15
CA LEU A 159 -8.55 9.29 6.33
C LEU A 159 -8.96 10.72 6.75
N MET A 160 -8.05 11.69 6.64
CA MET A 160 -8.35 13.10 6.89
C MET A 160 -9.36 13.67 5.91
N GLN A 161 -9.26 13.33 4.61
CA GLN A 161 -10.22 13.74 3.58
C GLN A 161 -11.59 13.11 3.83
N GLN A 162 -11.63 11.81 4.13
CA GLN A 162 -12.87 11.10 4.41
C GLN A 162 -13.62 11.69 5.62
N SER A 163 -12.88 12.24 6.58
CA SER A 163 -13.43 12.88 7.79
C SER A 163 -13.62 14.41 7.65
N ASN A 164 -13.44 14.97 6.46
CA ASN A 164 -13.54 16.41 6.17
C ASN A 164 -12.61 17.29 7.02
N VAL A 165 -11.43 16.79 7.38
CA VAL A 165 -10.40 17.55 8.09
C VAL A 165 -9.54 18.37 7.13
N ILE A 166 -9.43 17.92 5.87
CA ILE A 166 -8.75 18.61 4.77
C ILE A 166 -9.55 18.48 3.47
#